data_dbb04107c15a99d59767684f69870b94
#
_entry.id   dbb04107c15a99d59767684f69870b94
#
_cell.length_a   1.000
_cell.length_b   1.000
_cell.length_c   1.000
_cell.angle_alpha   90.00
_cell.angle_beta   90.00
_cell.angle_gamma   90.00
#
_symmetry.space_group_name_H-M   'P 1'
#
loop_
_entity.id
_entity.type
_entity.pdbx_description
1 polymer ?
#
loop_
_entity_poly.entity_id
_entity_poly.type
_entity_poly.pdbx_seq_one_letter_code
_entity_poly.pdbx_strand_id
1 'polypeptide(L)'
;MTAFEEALDHEIRGEMAGTHGRLLQVLEKRLAALAAFDERTPDAVPSERDPIVAAAGEALWHIVVQRELMGLRRTKSFMDEYGVPAEVRLRMGVRPKPTGQ
;
A
#
# COMPACT_ATOMS: atom_id res chain seq x y z
N MET A 1 14.95 15.98 27.51
CA MET A 1 13.55 15.99 27.03
C MET A 1 12.62 16.20 28.21
N THR A 2 11.68 17.14 28.10
CA THR A 2 10.69 17.41 29.14
C THR A 2 9.56 16.35 29.11
N ALA A 3 8.81 16.25 30.21
CA ALA A 3 7.64 15.36 30.26
C ALA A 3 6.61 15.70 29.18
N PHE A 4 6.44 16.99 28.87
CA PHE A 4 5.55 17.43 27.79
C PHE A 4 6.03 16.94 26.42
N GLU A 5 7.33 17.07 26.15
CA GLU A 5 7.91 16.62 24.88
C GLU A 5 7.81 15.11 24.73
N GLU A 6 8.00 14.36 25.82
CA GLU A 6 7.85 12.90 25.80
C GLU A 6 6.40 12.50 25.54
N ALA A 7 5.45 13.17 26.17
CA ALA A 7 4.02 12.90 25.98
C ALA A 7 3.59 13.20 24.53
N LEU A 8 4.07 14.33 23.97
CA LEU A 8 3.76 14.71 22.59
C LEU A 8 4.37 13.72 21.59
N ASP A 9 5.63 13.31 21.80
CA ASP A 9 6.29 12.32 20.96
C ASP A 9 5.55 11.00 20.98
N HIS A 10 5.11 10.55 22.15
CA HIS A 10 4.34 9.32 22.32
C HIS A 10 3.00 9.40 21.57
N GLU A 11 2.32 10.54 21.67
CA GLU A 11 1.05 10.76 20.96
C GLU A 11 1.24 10.73 19.44
N ILE A 12 2.28 11.38 18.92
CA ILE A 12 2.60 11.39 17.49
C ILE A 12 2.89 9.97 17.00
N ARG A 13 3.66 9.19 17.75
CA ARG A 13 3.96 7.80 17.40
C ARG A 13 2.69 6.94 17.38
N GLY A 14 1.79 7.16 18.33
CA GLY A 14 0.50 6.47 18.37
C GLY A 14 -0.36 6.78 17.14
N GLU A 15 -0.40 8.05 16.74
CA GLU A 15 -1.11 8.48 15.53
C GLU A 15 -0.51 7.84 14.28
N MET A 16 0.83 7.83 14.16
CA MET A 16 1.52 7.20 13.03
C MET A 16 1.26 5.69 12.96
N ALA A 17 1.28 5.02 14.10
CA ALA A 17 0.99 3.59 14.17
C ALA A 17 -0.46 3.29 13.73
N GLY A 18 -1.41 4.13 14.15
CA GLY A 18 -2.80 3.99 13.74
C GLY A 18 -2.99 4.19 12.23
N THR A 19 -2.32 5.19 11.67
CA THR A 19 -2.33 5.45 10.22
C THR A 19 -1.73 4.26 9.46
N HIS A 20 -0.59 3.75 9.91
CA HIS A 20 0.06 2.59 9.31
C HIS A 20 -0.88 1.38 9.30
N GLY A 21 -1.55 1.11 10.43
CA GLY A 21 -2.50 0.00 10.53
C GLY A 21 -3.65 0.12 9.54
N ARG A 22 -4.21 1.32 9.38
CA ARG A 22 -5.29 1.57 8.43
C ARG A 22 -4.83 1.37 6.98
N LEU A 23 -3.65 1.87 6.65
CA LEU A 23 -3.08 1.70 5.30
C LEU A 23 -2.76 0.24 5.00
N LEU A 24 -2.29 -0.50 6.00
CA LEU A 24 -2.03 -1.93 5.86
C LEU A 24 -3.32 -2.70 5.57
N GLN A 25 -4.41 -2.38 6.26
CA GLN A 25 -5.70 -2.99 6.01
C GLN A 25 -6.18 -2.73 4.58
N VAL A 26 -6.01 -1.51 4.07
CA VAL A 26 -6.37 -1.18 2.69
C VAL A 26 -5.53 -2.02 1.71
N LEU A 27 -4.22 -2.11 1.92
CA LEU A 27 -3.35 -2.92 1.08
C LEU A 27 -3.79 -4.39 1.08
N GLU A 28 -4.00 -4.97 2.24
CA GLU A 28 -4.45 -6.36 2.36
C GLU A 28 -5.76 -6.59 1.62
N LYS A 29 -6.70 -5.67 1.75
CA LYS A 29 -7.99 -5.74 1.06
C LYS A 29 -7.82 -5.69 -0.45
N ARG A 30 -6.95 -4.82 -0.96
CA ARG A 30 -6.70 -4.68 -2.40
C ARG A 30 -5.99 -5.91 -2.97
N LEU A 31 -5.03 -6.47 -2.24
CA LEU A 31 -4.35 -7.69 -2.66
C LEU A 31 -5.31 -8.89 -2.66
N ALA A 32 -6.17 -8.98 -1.66
CA ALA A 32 -7.19 -10.03 -1.60
C ALA A 32 -8.19 -9.89 -2.75
N ALA A 33 -8.58 -8.66 -3.10
CA ALA A 33 -9.48 -8.40 -4.22
C ALA A 33 -8.87 -8.85 -5.56
N LEU A 34 -7.57 -8.61 -5.75
CA LEU A 34 -6.86 -9.05 -6.94
C LEU A 34 -6.81 -10.58 -7.03
N ALA A 35 -6.45 -11.24 -5.93
CA ALA A 35 -6.40 -12.70 -5.88
C ALA A 35 -7.78 -13.31 -6.16
N ALA A 36 -8.83 -12.75 -5.57
CA ALA A 36 -10.20 -13.22 -5.78
C ALA A 36 -10.67 -13.01 -7.22
N PHE A 37 -10.30 -11.88 -7.82
CA PHE A 37 -10.62 -11.60 -9.23
C PHE A 37 -9.96 -12.63 -10.14
N ASP A 38 -8.67 -12.91 -9.94
CA ASP A 38 -7.93 -13.86 -10.74
C ASP A 38 -8.50 -15.27 -10.63
N GLU A 39 -8.97 -15.65 -9.45
CA GLU A 39 -9.58 -16.94 -9.21
C GLU A 39 -10.93 -17.08 -9.91
N ARG A 40 -11.77 -16.03 -9.87
CA ARG A 40 -13.10 -16.03 -10.48
C ARG A 40 -13.06 -15.82 -11.99
N THR A 41 -12.04 -15.13 -12.50
CA THR A 41 -12.01 -14.67 -13.89
C THR A 41 -10.64 -14.95 -14.51
N PRO A 42 -10.23 -16.24 -14.63
CA PRO A 42 -8.90 -16.58 -15.15
C PRO A 42 -8.70 -16.13 -16.61
N ASP A 43 -9.77 -15.94 -17.37
CA ASP A 43 -9.71 -15.53 -18.78
C ASP A 43 -10.03 -14.05 -18.96
N ALA A 44 -9.97 -13.24 -17.90
CA ALA A 44 -10.26 -11.82 -17.99
C ALA A 44 -9.28 -11.12 -18.93
N VAL A 45 -9.80 -10.17 -19.72
CA VAL A 45 -8.94 -9.33 -20.56
C VAL A 45 -8.17 -8.34 -19.66
N PRO A 46 -6.96 -7.93 -20.10
CA PRO A 46 -6.12 -7.02 -19.30
C PRO A 46 -6.82 -5.73 -18.86
N SER A 47 -7.70 -5.17 -19.69
CA SER A 47 -8.44 -3.95 -19.37
C SER A 47 -9.40 -4.10 -18.19
N GLU A 48 -9.89 -5.29 -17.91
CA GLU A 48 -10.76 -5.57 -16.77
C GLU A 48 -9.94 -5.72 -15.48
N ARG A 49 -8.75 -6.28 -15.59
CA ARG A 49 -7.86 -6.57 -14.48
C ARG A 49 -7.04 -5.37 -14.05
N ASP A 50 -6.62 -4.54 -15.00
CA ASP A 50 -5.70 -3.42 -14.76
C ASP A 50 -6.14 -2.44 -13.67
N PRO A 51 -7.42 -2.03 -13.58
CA PRO A 51 -7.85 -1.15 -12.49
C PRO A 51 -7.66 -1.76 -11.09
N ILE A 52 -7.77 -3.08 -10.99
CA ILE A 52 -7.60 -3.78 -9.70
C ILE A 52 -6.13 -3.80 -9.31
N VAL A 53 -5.24 -4.05 -10.28
CA VAL A 53 -3.78 -3.97 -10.07
C VAL A 53 -3.37 -2.54 -9.71
N ALA A 54 -3.91 -1.54 -10.41
CA ALA A 54 -3.63 -0.13 -10.14
C ALA A 54 -4.05 0.28 -8.74
N ALA A 55 -5.23 -0.16 -8.28
CA ALA A 55 -5.70 0.14 -6.92
C ALA A 55 -4.80 -0.47 -5.85
N ALA A 56 -4.31 -1.69 -6.08
CA ALA A 56 -3.36 -2.33 -5.17
C ALA A 56 -2.01 -1.58 -5.17
N GLY A 57 -1.54 -1.15 -6.33
CA GLY A 57 -0.31 -0.36 -6.47
C GLY A 57 -0.40 0.97 -5.74
N GLU A 58 -1.54 1.66 -5.82
CA GLU A 58 -1.78 2.90 -5.09
C GLU A 58 -1.76 2.68 -3.59
N ALA A 59 -2.43 1.62 -3.11
CA ALA A 59 -2.45 1.27 -1.69
C ALA A 59 -1.04 0.94 -1.19
N LEU A 60 -0.26 0.23 -1.99
CA LEU A 60 1.14 -0.08 -1.67
C LEU A 60 1.98 1.19 -1.56
N TRP A 61 1.81 2.11 -2.50
CA TRP A 61 2.56 3.37 -2.50
C TRP A 61 2.28 4.19 -1.24
N HIS A 62 1.02 4.30 -0.85
CA HIS A 62 0.65 5.04 0.35
C HIS A 62 1.31 4.47 1.61
N ILE A 63 1.32 3.15 1.78
CA ILE A 63 1.94 2.56 2.97
C ILE A 63 3.46 2.64 2.92
N VAL A 64 4.08 2.53 1.73
CA VAL A 64 5.53 2.66 1.59
C VAL A 64 5.97 4.08 1.98
N VAL A 65 5.26 5.11 1.52
CA VAL A 65 5.54 6.50 1.90
C VAL A 65 5.40 6.68 3.42
N GLN A 66 4.33 6.15 4.01
CA GLN A 66 4.12 6.24 5.45
C GLN A 66 5.24 5.54 6.22
N ARG A 67 5.68 4.37 5.76
CA ARG A 67 6.79 3.64 6.38
C ARG A 67 8.09 4.45 6.35
N GLU A 68 8.37 5.11 5.22
CA GLU A 68 9.54 5.96 5.09
C GLU A 68 9.48 7.14 6.06
N LEU A 69 8.31 7.77 6.21
CA LEU A 69 8.09 8.85 7.17
C LEU A 69 8.31 8.38 8.62
N MET A 70 8.06 7.13 8.90
CA MET A 70 8.30 6.52 10.21
C MET A 70 9.74 6.05 10.40
N GLY A 71 10.60 6.20 9.39
CA GLY A 71 11.98 5.76 9.43
C GLY A 71 12.19 4.27 9.17
N LEU A 72 11.16 3.58 8.68
CA LEU A 72 11.24 2.15 8.36
C LEU A 72 11.78 1.99 6.94
N ARG A 73 12.89 1.26 6.79
CA ARG A 73 13.64 1.21 5.53
C ARG A 73 13.60 -0.12 4.79
N ARG A 74 13.15 -1.19 5.42
CA ARG A 74 13.16 -2.53 4.80
C ARG A 74 11.92 -2.74 3.92
N THR A 75 11.78 -1.91 2.91
CA THR A 75 10.61 -1.92 2.03
C THR A 75 10.49 -3.22 1.24
N LYS A 76 11.60 -3.74 0.70
CA LYS A 76 11.56 -5.01 -0.04
C LYS A 76 11.14 -6.16 0.86
N SER A 77 11.70 -6.25 2.07
CA SER A 77 11.31 -7.28 3.04
C SER A 77 9.84 -7.18 3.40
N PHE A 78 9.33 -5.95 3.58
CA PHE A 78 7.91 -5.71 3.83
C PHE A 78 7.05 -6.25 2.69
N MET A 79 7.39 -5.92 1.45
CA MET A 79 6.63 -6.38 0.29
C MET A 79 6.68 -7.91 0.13
N ASP A 80 7.84 -8.51 0.42
CA ASP A 80 7.99 -9.96 0.37
C ASP A 80 7.13 -10.64 1.45
N GLU A 81 7.12 -10.09 2.65
CA GLU A 81 6.34 -10.61 3.77
C GLU A 81 4.84 -10.63 3.46
N TYR A 82 4.33 -9.57 2.83
CA TYR A 82 2.92 -9.47 2.48
C TYR A 82 2.59 -10.08 1.12
N GLY A 83 3.56 -10.71 0.47
CA GLY A 83 3.33 -11.43 -0.78
C GLY A 83 2.86 -10.53 -1.92
N VAL A 84 3.37 -9.30 -1.97
CA VAL A 84 2.96 -8.33 -3.00
C VAL A 84 3.46 -8.79 -4.37
N PRO A 85 2.57 -9.03 -5.34
CA PRO A 85 2.99 -9.44 -6.68
C PRO A 85 3.89 -8.41 -7.36
N ALA A 86 4.80 -8.86 -8.22
CA ALA A 86 5.72 -7.99 -8.96
C ALA A 86 4.97 -6.91 -9.75
N GLU A 87 3.87 -7.26 -10.40
CA GLU A 87 3.07 -6.32 -11.19
C GLU A 87 2.47 -5.19 -10.33
N VAL A 88 2.12 -5.47 -9.07
CA VAL A 88 1.62 -4.45 -8.14
C VAL A 88 2.77 -3.52 -7.74
N ARG A 89 3.95 -4.08 -7.47
CA ARG A 89 5.14 -3.28 -7.15
C ARG A 89 5.52 -2.35 -8.30
N LEU A 90 5.39 -2.80 -9.53
CA LEU A 90 5.67 -1.99 -10.72
C LEU A 90 4.66 -0.86 -10.92
N ARG A 91 3.47 -0.99 -10.39
CA ARG A 91 2.43 0.04 -10.45
C ARG A 91 2.49 1.02 -9.27
N MET A 92 3.37 0.77 -8.30
CA MET A 92 3.52 1.64 -7.14
C MET A 92 4.01 3.02 -7.56
N GLY A 93 3.24 4.06 -7.22
CA GLY A 93 3.59 5.42 -7.55
C GLY A 93 3.37 5.83 -9.00
N VAL A 94 2.86 4.93 -9.84
CA VAL A 94 2.57 5.23 -11.24
C VAL A 94 1.16 5.77 -11.34
N ARG A 95 1.03 7.03 -11.79
CA ARG A 95 -0.28 7.63 -12.03
C ARG A 95 -0.80 7.18 -13.40
N PRO A 96 -2.09 6.81 -13.49
CA PRO A 96 -2.68 6.56 -14.80
C PRO A 96 -2.61 7.84 -15.63
N LYS A 97 -2.36 7.68 -16.93
CA LYS A 97 -2.38 8.84 -17.84
C LYS A 97 -3.78 9.44 -17.88
N PRO A 98 -3.91 10.78 -17.79
CA PRO A 98 -5.22 11.40 -17.93
C PRO A 98 -5.86 11.02 -19.26
N THR A 99 -7.15 10.75 -19.23
CA THR A 99 -7.92 10.45 -20.44
C THR A 99 -7.91 11.67 -21.36
N GLY A 100 -7.58 11.47 -22.63
CA GLY A 100 -7.57 12.56 -23.62
C GLY A 100 -6.23 13.25 -23.84
N GLN A 101 -5.17 12.71 -23.26
CA GLN A 101 -3.80 13.20 -23.56
C GLN A 101 -3.03 12.19 -24.38
#